data_4ccbcac10937f509baed468d840e590c
#
_entry.id   4ccbcac10937f509baed468d840e590c
#
_cell.length_a   1.000
_cell.length_b   1.000
_cell.length_c   1.000
_cell.angle_alpha   90.00
_cell.angle_beta   90.00
_cell.angle_gamma   90.00
#
_symmetry.space_group_name_H-M   'P 1'
#
loop_
_entity.id
_entity.type
_entity.pdbx_description
1 polymer ?
#
loop_
_entity_poly.entity_id
_entity_poly.type
_entity_poly.pdbx_seq_one_letter_code
_entity_poly.pdbx_strand_id
1 'polypeptide(L)'
;MPYELFGCRLQSPVIAGSSPLSLDAEAMLALHRAGAGAVVTKNLCLPVRRNPYHYMRLSEGDTLINCERALDYSRERWLAEEIPAAAAGGVVVIANIGISREMITDTAERLEAAGAAMVECVSYRADWLVEVVEKVRGQTKLPILAKLSPNYREIAAVAEACRSAGADGFTVGDSIGPVMRIDIETGRPFSGGAEGLGWMSGAALKPFAVRNVVEVRRRFPGTPIIGMGGVTTSDDCIEMMMAGADLAGVCSALVTRGIQIISEMNDGIACYLRRHGLRDIGEIRGVVHRYLPPADTDRGMHVRIDGERCTRCDQCVRSCVYGAISVDPQSRLLRFDPDRCSGCGMCLNRCDALYEE
;
A
#
# COMPACT_ATOMS: atom_id res chain seq x y z
N MET A 1 9.22 19.59 7.96
CA MET A 1 9.75 19.00 9.23
C MET A 1 10.42 17.68 8.91
N PRO A 2 11.36 17.18 9.73
CA PRO A 2 11.90 15.83 9.52
C PRO A 2 10.77 14.81 9.65
N TYR A 3 10.79 13.79 8.79
CA TYR A 3 9.88 12.66 8.90
C TYR A 3 10.22 11.86 10.17
N GLU A 4 9.20 11.39 10.87
CA GLU A 4 9.38 10.67 12.13
C GLU A 4 8.36 9.53 12.28
N LEU A 5 8.77 8.43 12.89
CA LEU A 5 7.92 7.33 13.28
C LEU A 5 8.36 6.82 14.66
N PHE A 6 7.49 6.91 15.66
CA PHE A 6 7.74 6.52 17.06
C PHE A 6 9.05 7.09 17.63
N GLY A 7 9.36 8.37 17.36
CA GLY A 7 10.59 9.01 17.82
C GLY A 7 11.83 8.73 16.96
N CYS A 8 11.75 7.80 16.01
CA CYS A 8 12.83 7.56 15.06
C CYS A 8 12.75 8.56 13.91
N ARG A 9 13.83 9.34 13.74
CA ARG A 9 13.97 10.26 12.59
C ARG A 9 14.23 9.48 11.32
N LEU A 10 13.43 9.76 10.29
CA LEU A 10 13.53 9.13 8.97
C LEU A 10 14.07 10.13 7.93
N GLN A 11 14.85 9.64 6.97
CA GLN A 11 15.36 10.49 5.89
C GLN A 11 14.29 10.82 4.84
N SER A 12 13.22 10.01 4.74
CA SER A 12 12.15 10.20 3.76
C SER A 12 10.83 9.59 4.25
N PRO A 13 9.69 9.94 3.63
CA PRO A 13 8.40 9.34 3.98
C PRO A 13 8.14 8.00 3.26
N VAL A 14 9.07 7.51 2.45
CA VAL A 14 8.93 6.26 1.69
C VAL A 14 9.56 5.11 2.46
N ILE A 15 8.77 4.09 2.79
CA ILE A 15 9.18 2.91 3.53
C ILE A 15 9.31 1.72 2.57
N ALA A 16 10.48 1.06 2.57
CA ALA A 16 10.65 -0.18 1.82
C ALA A 16 10.01 -1.35 2.57
N GLY A 17 8.93 -1.90 2.00
CA GLY A 17 8.18 -3.01 2.58
C GLY A 17 8.92 -4.35 2.49
N SER A 18 8.51 -5.30 3.34
CA SER A 18 9.03 -6.67 3.36
C SER A 18 8.95 -7.32 1.98
N SER A 19 10.10 -7.68 1.42
CA SER A 19 10.22 -8.23 0.06
C SER A 19 11.52 -9.03 -0.09
N PRO A 20 11.73 -9.77 -1.18
CA PRO A 20 13.02 -10.36 -1.49
C PRO A 20 14.18 -9.36 -1.59
N LEU A 21 13.89 -8.07 -1.77
CA LEU A 21 14.90 -7.00 -1.79
C LEU A 21 15.35 -6.52 -0.41
N SER A 22 14.79 -7.06 0.67
CA SER A 22 15.25 -6.84 2.05
C SER A 22 15.74 -8.15 2.69
N LEU A 23 16.41 -9.00 1.91
CA LEU A 23 16.79 -10.36 2.29
C LEU A 23 17.99 -10.46 3.24
N ASP A 24 18.83 -9.41 3.32
CA ASP A 24 20.03 -9.31 4.17
C ASP A 24 20.42 -7.84 4.43
N ALA A 25 21.50 -7.64 5.18
CA ALA A 25 22.00 -6.31 5.53
C ALA A 25 22.42 -5.50 4.30
N GLU A 26 23.09 -6.12 3.32
CA GLU A 26 23.57 -5.42 2.13
C GLU A 26 22.39 -4.90 1.30
N ALA A 27 21.37 -5.73 1.12
CA ALA A 27 20.13 -5.36 0.43
C ALA A 27 19.39 -4.23 1.18
N MET A 28 19.29 -4.31 2.52
CA MET A 28 18.67 -3.24 3.33
C MET A 28 19.45 -1.93 3.23
N LEU A 29 20.78 -1.98 3.24
CA LEU A 29 21.64 -0.82 3.04
C LEU A 29 21.49 -0.22 1.63
N ALA A 30 21.30 -1.05 0.61
CA ALA A 30 21.04 -0.57 -0.75
C ALA A 30 19.71 0.20 -0.83
N LEU A 31 18.65 -0.31 -0.20
CA LEU A 31 17.37 0.38 -0.10
C LEU A 31 17.48 1.71 0.67
N HIS A 32 18.25 1.71 1.76
CA HIS A 32 18.52 2.93 2.52
C HIS A 32 19.28 3.96 1.67
N ARG A 33 20.34 3.55 0.97
CA ARG A 33 21.09 4.44 0.06
C ARG A 33 20.21 4.98 -1.09
N ALA A 34 19.22 4.22 -1.54
CA ALA A 34 18.23 4.67 -2.52
C ALA A 34 17.23 5.69 -1.94
N GLY A 35 17.27 5.97 -0.63
CA GLY A 35 16.48 6.99 0.02
C GLY A 35 15.29 6.46 0.83
N ALA A 36 15.19 5.16 1.13
CA ALA A 36 14.14 4.63 2.01
C ALA A 36 14.27 5.20 3.43
N GLY A 37 13.17 5.71 3.98
CA GLY A 37 13.13 6.22 5.35
C GLY A 37 13.31 5.13 6.41
N ALA A 38 12.74 3.96 6.17
CA ALA A 38 12.95 2.73 6.92
C ALA A 38 12.83 1.52 6.00
N VAL A 39 13.34 0.37 6.46
CA VAL A 39 13.29 -0.90 5.72
C VAL A 39 12.65 -1.98 6.58
N VAL A 40 11.65 -2.67 6.04
CA VAL A 40 11.01 -3.81 6.68
C VAL A 40 11.73 -5.10 6.27
N THR A 41 12.18 -5.90 7.24
CA THR A 41 12.84 -7.18 6.98
C THR A 41 11.88 -8.20 6.34
N LYS A 42 12.43 -9.29 5.82
CA LYS A 42 11.64 -10.51 5.59
C LYS A 42 11.06 -11.01 6.92
N ASN A 43 10.00 -11.84 6.85
CA ASN A 43 9.39 -12.39 8.06
C ASN A 43 10.30 -13.39 8.74
N LEU A 44 10.83 -13.03 9.90
CA LEU A 44 11.83 -13.80 10.64
C LEU A 44 11.30 -15.12 11.24
N CYS A 45 10.00 -15.36 11.19
CA CYS A 45 9.39 -16.58 11.67
C CYS A 45 9.23 -17.66 10.59
N LEU A 46 9.51 -17.34 9.33
CA LEU A 46 9.42 -18.33 8.24
C LEU A 46 10.56 -19.34 8.29
N PRO A 47 10.31 -20.58 7.80
CA PRO A 47 11.36 -21.61 7.74
C PRO A 47 12.38 -21.30 6.64
N VAL A 48 13.63 -21.67 6.88
CA VAL A 48 14.69 -21.64 5.85
C VAL A 48 14.51 -22.81 4.92
N ARG A 49 14.11 -22.53 3.67
CA ARG A 49 13.95 -23.55 2.61
C ARG A 49 13.88 -22.87 1.24
N ARG A 50 13.94 -23.67 0.16
CA ARG A 50 13.71 -23.16 -1.19
C ARG A 50 12.23 -22.83 -1.40
N ASN A 51 11.99 -21.69 -2.03
CA ASN A 51 10.66 -21.32 -2.50
C ASN A 51 10.23 -22.21 -3.69
N PRO A 52 8.91 -22.36 -3.95
CA PRO A 52 8.43 -23.10 -5.11
C PRO A 52 8.86 -22.43 -6.41
N TYR A 53 9.00 -23.17 -7.46
CA TYR A 53 9.21 -22.67 -8.83
C TYR A 53 7.86 -22.57 -9.56
N HIS A 54 7.47 -21.52 -10.12
CA HIS A 54 7.83 -20.09 -10.04
C HIS A 54 7.14 -19.43 -8.84
N TYR A 55 7.86 -18.87 -7.90
CA TYR A 55 7.22 -18.28 -6.73
C TYR A 55 6.83 -16.81 -6.91
N MET A 56 7.37 -16.13 -7.93
CA MET A 56 6.94 -14.78 -8.32
C MET A 56 6.74 -14.70 -9.84
N ARG A 57 5.63 -14.12 -10.25
CA ARG A 57 5.33 -13.85 -11.66
C ARG A 57 4.62 -12.50 -11.82
N LEU A 58 5.06 -11.75 -12.82
CA LEU A 58 4.42 -10.52 -13.23
C LEU A 58 3.12 -10.85 -13.97
N SER A 59 2.06 -10.11 -13.65
CA SER A 59 0.77 -10.12 -14.33
C SER A 59 0.59 -8.78 -15.07
N GLU A 60 -0.65 -8.40 -15.38
CA GLU A 60 -0.95 -7.17 -16.09
C GLU A 60 -0.74 -5.93 -15.19
N GLY A 61 -0.29 -4.81 -15.78
CA GLY A 61 -0.25 -3.50 -15.16
C GLY A 61 0.53 -3.42 -13.84
N ASP A 62 1.78 -3.86 -13.82
CA ASP A 62 2.63 -3.89 -12.61
C ASP A 62 2.03 -4.70 -11.45
N THR A 63 1.16 -5.66 -11.76
CA THR A 63 0.60 -6.61 -10.79
C THR A 63 1.50 -7.82 -10.65
N LEU A 64 1.82 -8.19 -9.41
CA LEU A 64 2.68 -9.33 -9.07
C LEU A 64 1.86 -10.40 -8.36
N ILE A 65 2.03 -11.65 -8.78
CA ILE A 65 1.52 -12.82 -8.04
C ILE A 65 2.72 -13.55 -7.44
N ASN A 66 2.71 -13.79 -6.13
CA ASN A 66 3.75 -14.51 -5.44
C ASN A 66 3.19 -15.59 -4.52
N CYS A 67 3.99 -16.63 -4.27
CA CYS A 67 3.70 -17.69 -3.31
C CYS A 67 4.93 -17.97 -2.42
N GLU A 68 5.69 -16.92 -2.11
CA GLU A 68 6.87 -17.03 -1.26
C GLU A 68 6.51 -17.53 0.14
N ARG A 69 7.30 -18.49 0.67
CA ARG A 69 7.02 -19.17 1.95
C ARG A 69 8.26 -19.43 2.79
N ALA A 70 9.38 -18.86 2.42
CA ALA A 70 10.64 -19.23 3.02
C ALA A 70 11.59 -18.05 3.19
N LEU A 71 12.49 -18.19 4.16
CA LEU A 71 13.66 -17.35 4.32
C LEU A 71 14.86 -17.98 3.60
N ASP A 72 15.79 -17.10 3.20
CA ASP A 72 17.08 -17.51 2.66
C ASP A 72 18.08 -17.80 3.79
N TYR A 73 17.94 -17.12 4.93
CA TYR A 73 18.81 -17.22 6.10
C TYR A 73 18.02 -17.53 7.38
N SER A 74 18.71 -18.16 8.35
CA SER A 74 18.12 -18.51 9.64
C SER A 74 17.77 -17.27 10.46
N ARG A 75 16.79 -17.38 11.34
CA ARG A 75 16.47 -16.35 12.32
C ARG A 75 17.69 -15.95 13.16
N GLU A 76 18.52 -16.91 13.55
CA GLU A 76 19.73 -16.65 14.34
C GLU A 76 20.70 -15.75 13.59
N ARG A 77 20.92 -15.98 12.30
CA ARG A 77 21.73 -15.11 11.46
C ARG A 77 21.12 -13.71 11.34
N TRP A 78 19.81 -13.58 11.18
CA TRP A 78 19.13 -12.29 11.18
C TRP A 78 19.38 -11.48 12.44
N LEU A 79 19.28 -12.14 13.62
CA LEU A 79 19.43 -11.48 14.91
C LEU A 79 20.91 -11.19 15.27
N ALA A 80 21.85 -12.02 14.82
CA ALA A 80 23.26 -11.87 15.16
C ALA A 80 24.07 -11.05 14.14
N GLU A 81 23.65 -11.01 12.88
CA GLU A 81 24.47 -10.45 11.79
C GLU A 81 23.70 -9.40 10.98
N GLU A 82 22.54 -9.74 10.38
CA GLU A 82 21.90 -8.92 9.35
C GLU A 82 21.27 -7.65 9.93
N ILE A 83 20.47 -7.75 10.99
CA ILE A 83 19.85 -6.58 11.63
C ILE A 83 20.94 -5.68 12.26
N PRO A 84 21.92 -6.20 13.04
CA PRO A 84 23.00 -5.37 13.59
C PRO A 84 23.80 -4.63 12.51
N ALA A 85 24.15 -5.31 11.41
CA ALA A 85 24.91 -4.70 10.33
C ALA A 85 24.13 -3.60 9.60
N ALA A 86 22.84 -3.82 9.32
CA ALA A 86 21.96 -2.82 8.71
C ALA A 86 21.80 -1.60 9.62
N ALA A 87 21.52 -1.82 10.91
CA ALA A 87 21.35 -0.75 11.90
C ALA A 87 22.62 0.07 12.09
N ALA A 88 23.79 -0.59 12.18
CA ALA A 88 25.09 0.08 12.24
C ALA A 88 25.37 0.94 10.99
N GLY A 89 24.85 0.55 9.84
CA GLY A 89 24.91 1.30 8.59
C GLY A 89 23.86 2.43 8.47
N GLY A 90 23.08 2.71 9.52
CA GLY A 90 22.13 3.81 9.59
C GLY A 90 20.71 3.48 9.11
N VAL A 91 20.42 2.21 8.81
CA VAL A 91 19.06 1.78 8.43
C VAL A 91 18.16 1.80 9.66
N VAL A 92 17.00 2.47 9.56
CA VAL A 92 15.92 2.28 10.53
C VAL A 92 15.24 0.95 10.17
N VAL A 93 15.52 -0.10 10.95
CA VAL A 93 15.05 -1.47 10.69
C VAL A 93 13.71 -1.71 11.38
N ILE A 94 12.71 -2.11 10.60
CA ILE A 94 11.42 -2.62 11.09
C ILE A 94 11.44 -4.14 10.94
N ALA A 95 11.51 -4.87 12.05
CA ALA A 95 11.59 -6.33 12.03
C ALA A 95 10.20 -6.94 11.81
N ASN A 96 9.98 -7.65 10.69
CA ASN A 96 8.72 -8.32 10.40
C ASN A 96 8.70 -9.72 11.02
N ILE A 97 7.70 -9.98 11.86
CA ILE A 97 7.49 -11.28 12.52
C ILE A 97 5.99 -11.65 12.54
N GLY A 98 5.69 -12.94 12.67
CA GLY A 98 4.32 -13.40 12.83
C GLY A 98 3.98 -14.60 11.97
N ILE A 99 2.81 -14.60 11.45
CA ILE A 99 1.94 -15.57 10.81
C ILE A 99 1.00 -16.22 11.83
N SER A 100 1.49 -16.93 12.84
CA SER A 100 0.68 -17.45 13.95
C SER A 100 1.42 -17.30 15.30
N ARG A 101 0.67 -17.39 16.39
CA ARG A 101 1.21 -17.29 17.74
C ARG A 101 2.28 -18.32 18.04
N GLU A 102 2.13 -19.55 17.52
CA GLU A 102 3.07 -20.66 17.77
C GLU A 102 4.43 -20.41 17.13
N MET A 103 4.48 -19.63 16.02
CA MET A 103 5.74 -19.28 15.36
C MET A 103 6.53 -18.21 16.10
N ILE A 104 5.92 -17.45 17.02
CA ILE A 104 6.61 -16.49 17.87
C ILE A 104 7.26 -17.24 19.04
N THR A 105 8.57 -17.31 19.06
CA THR A 105 9.37 -17.86 20.17
C THR A 105 9.90 -16.74 21.05
N ASP A 106 11.22 -16.60 21.18
CA ASP A 106 11.96 -15.54 21.87
C ASP A 106 12.41 -14.39 20.93
N THR A 107 11.93 -14.39 19.68
CA THR A 107 12.42 -13.48 18.65
C THR A 107 12.26 -12.02 19.05
N ALA A 108 11.10 -11.64 19.55
CA ALA A 108 10.80 -10.24 19.85
C ALA A 108 11.63 -9.70 21.04
N GLU A 109 12.00 -10.52 22.01
CA GLU A 109 12.87 -10.14 23.14
C GLU A 109 14.27 -9.73 22.66
N ARG A 110 14.74 -10.33 21.57
CA ARG A 110 16.12 -10.18 21.06
C ARG A 110 16.26 -9.05 20.04
N LEU A 111 15.12 -8.54 19.49
CA LEU A 111 15.14 -7.55 18.40
C LEU A 111 15.75 -6.22 18.81
N GLU A 112 15.47 -5.73 20.03
CA GLU A 112 16.03 -4.47 20.51
C GLU A 112 17.56 -4.54 20.62
N ALA A 113 18.07 -5.62 21.20
CA ALA A 113 19.50 -5.86 21.30
C ALA A 113 20.17 -6.04 19.92
N ALA A 114 19.45 -6.58 18.94
CA ALA A 114 19.91 -6.68 17.57
C ALA A 114 19.94 -5.33 16.82
N GLY A 115 19.28 -4.27 17.36
CA GLY A 115 19.26 -2.94 16.75
C GLY A 115 18.02 -2.68 15.87
N ALA A 116 16.97 -3.51 15.96
CA ALA A 116 15.69 -3.18 15.35
C ALA A 116 15.07 -1.97 16.06
N ALA A 117 14.49 -1.04 15.28
CA ALA A 117 13.82 0.14 15.81
C ALA A 117 12.34 -0.11 16.15
N MET A 118 11.71 -1.04 15.47
CA MET A 118 10.29 -1.37 15.57
C MET A 118 10.03 -2.81 15.16
N VAL A 119 8.84 -3.30 15.51
CA VAL A 119 8.36 -4.62 15.10
C VAL A 119 7.11 -4.46 14.23
N GLU A 120 7.06 -5.14 13.08
CA GLU A 120 5.84 -5.28 12.27
C GLU A 120 5.28 -6.70 12.46
N CYS A 121 4.10 -6.80 13.08
CA CYS A 121 3.38 -8.04 13.27
C CYS A 121 2.48 -8.32 12.06
N VAL A 122 2.56 -9.53 11.49
CA VAL A 122 1.79 -9.94 10.31
C VAL A 122 1.07 -11.24 10.51
N SER A 123 -0.16 -11.35 9.98
CA SER A 123 -0.88 -12.58 9.74
C SER A 123 -1.89 -12.37 8.60
N TYR A 124 -2.31 -13.45 7.93
CA TYR A 124 -3.40 -13.38 6.95
C TYR A 124 -4.77 -13.67 7.57
N ARG A 125 -4.80 -14.06 8.84
CA ARG A 125 -6.00 -14.26 9.65
C ARG A 125 -6.09 -13.18 10.73
N ALA A 126 -7.24 -12.57 10.83
CA ALA A 126 -7.48 -11.45 11.75
C ALA A 126 -7.31 -11.85 13.23
N ASP A 127 -7.87 -13.01 13.61
CA ASP A 127 -7.75 -13.60 14.96
C ASP A 127 -6.30 -13.87 15.33
N TRP A 128 -5.53 -14.45 14.42
CA TRP A 128 -4.11 -14.74 14.62
C TRP A 128 -3.26 -13.47 14.72
N LEU A 129 -3.60 -12.41 13.97
CA LEU A 129 -2.86 -11.15 14.08
C LEU A 129 -2.94 -10.58 15.49
N VAL A 130 -4.14 -10.57 16.08
CA VAL A 130 -4.35 -10.09 17.45
C VAL A 130 -3.52 -10.90 18.44
N GLU A 131 -3.55 -12.24 18.34
CA GLU A 131 -2.75 -13.13 19.21
C GLU A 131 -1.24 -12.92 19.02
N VAL A 132 -0.77 -12.68 17.80
CA VAL A 132 0.63 -12.36 17.50
C VAL A 132 1.02 -11.04 18.18
N VAL A 133 0.23 -9.98 18.02
CA VAL A 133 0.48 -8.67 18.66
C VAL A 133 0.55 -8.80 20.18
N GLU A 134 -0.41 -9.49 20.80
CA GLU A 134 -0.44 -9.72 22.23
C GLU A 134 0.83 -10.44 22.73
N LYS A 135 1.22 -11.51 22.03
CA LYS A 135 2.42 -12.28 22.41
C LYS A 135 3.70 -11.46 22.25
N VAL A 136 3.82 -10.70 21.14
CA VAL A 136 4.96 -9.83 20.88
C VAL A 136 5.02 -8.71 21.92
N ARG A 137 3.90 -8.10 22.26
CA ARG A 137 3.85 -7.05 23.32
C ARG A 137 4.34 -7.55 24.66
N GLY A 138 4.07 -8.82 24.99
CA GLY A 138 4.61 -9.46 26.21
C GLY A 138 6.12 -9.67 26.20
N GLN A 139 6.78 -9.58 25.06
CA GLN A 139 8.21 -9.87 24.87
C GLN A 139 9.09 -8.62 24.66
N THR A 140 8.54 -7.49 24.19
CA THR A 140 9.35 -6.32 23.86
C THR A 140 8.65 -5.00 24.20
N LYS A 141 9.46 -3.95 24.41
CA LYS A 141 8.99 -2.58 24.55
C LYS A 141 9.10 -1.79 23.23
N LEU A 142 9.70 -2.35 22.20
CA LEU A 142 9.76 -1.72 20.90
C LEU A 142 8.35 -1.35 20.39
N PRO A 143 8.20 -0.26 19.64
CA PRO A 143 6.95 0.05 18.97
C PRO A 143 6.49 -1.09 18.06
N ILE A 144 5.19 -1.41 18.10
CA ILE A 144 4.56 -2.47 17.32
C ILE A 144 3.63 -1.88 16.27
N LEU A 145 3.90 -2.19 15.02
CA LEU A 145 3.02 -1.97 13.88
C LEU A 145 2.22 -3.25 13.60
N ALA A 146 0.90 -3.20 13.71
CA ALA A 146 0.06 -4.30 13.24
C ALA A 146 -0.19 -4.15 11.72
N LYS A 147 0.21 -5.15 10.94
CA LYS A 147 0.02 -5.13 9.48
C LYS A 147 -1.37 -5.64 9.13
N LEU A 148 -2.21 -4.73 8.69
CA LEU A 148 -3.62 -4.99 8.40
C LEU A 148 -3.79 -5.43 6.94
N SER A 149 -4.18 -6.70 6.77
CA SER A 149 -4.40 -7.28 5.45
C SER A 149 -5.71 -6.80 4.82
N PRO A 150 -5.72 -6.50 3.50
CA PRO A 150 -6.96 -6.20 2.78
C PRO A 150 -7.94 -7.39 2.70
N ASN A 151 -7.51 -8.59 3.11
CA ASN A 151 -8.37 -9.77 3.22
C ASN A 151 -9.30 -9.73 4.45
N TYR A 152 -9.08 -8.81 5.39
CA TYR A 152 -9.95 -8.68 6.56
C TYR A 152 -11.27 -8.01 6.17
N ARG A 153 -12.38 -8.65 6.54
CA ARG A 153 -13.71 -8.14 6.22
C ARG A 153 -13.99 -6.79 6.89
N GLU A 154 -13.64 -6.68 8.18
CA GLU A 154 -13.88 -5.51 9.04
C GLU A 154 -12.54 -4.96 9.54
N ILE A 155 -11.80 -4.26 8.66
CA ILE A 155 -10.42 -3.86 8.94
C ILE A 155 -10.30 -2.95 10.16
N ALA A 156 -11.26 -2.04 10.38
CA ALA A 156 -11.26 -1.13 11.53
C ALA A 156 -11.47 -1.88 12.85
N ALA A 157 -12.29 -2.93 12.87
CA ALA A 157 -12.49 -3.77 14.05
C ALA A 157 -11.23 -4.58 14.38
N VAL A 158 -10.54 -5.10 13.38
CA VAL A 158 -9.25 -5.79 13.57
C VAL A 158 -8.19 -4.82 14.09
N ALA A 159 -8.13 -3.60 13.55
CA ALA A 159 -7.24 -2.55 14.03
C ALA A 159 -7.50 -2.22 15.53
N GLU A 160 -8.76 -2.15 15.93
CA GLU A 160 -9.15 -1.90 17.33
C GLU A 160 -8.71 -3.04 18.25
N ALA A 161 -8.92 -4.29 17.84
CA ALA A 161 -8.45 -5.45 18.59
C ALA A 161 -6.92 -5.47 18.71
N CYS A 162 -6.19 -5.16 17.65
CA CYS A 162 -4.72 -5.04 17.68
C CYS A 162 -4.24 -3.91 18.61
N ARG A 163 -4.93 -2.74 18.62
CA ARG A 163 -4.62 -1.66 19.56
C ARG A 163 -4.80 -2.12 21.00
N SER A 164 -5.89 -2.80 21.29
CA SER A 164 -6.17 -3.36 22.61
C SER A 164 -5.15 -4.42 23.03
N ALA A 165 -4.63 -5.19 22.08
CA ALA A 165 -3.55 -6.17 22.28
C ALA A 165 -2.16 -5.54 22.43
N GLY A 166 -2.00 -4.23 22.21
CA GLY A 166 -0.74 -3.50 22.43
C GLY A 166 -0.01 -3.03 21.17
N ALA A 167 -0.67 -2.96 20.01
CA ALA A 167 -0.09 -2.30 18.83
C ALA A 167 -0.03 -0.79 19.03
N ASP A 168 1.07 -0.16 18.64
CA ASP A 168 1.30 1.28 18.73
C ASP A 168 0.88 2.01 17.45
N GLY A 169 0.90 1.32 16.31
CA GLY A 169 0.51 1.84 15.00
C GLY A 169 0.13 0.74 14.03
N PHE A 170 -0.06 1.13 12.77
CA PHE A 170 -0.52 0.22 11.74
C PHE A 170 0.31 0.33 10.45
N THR A 171 0.61 -0.80 9.82
CA THR A 171 0.87 -0.87 8.38
C THR A 171 -0.44 -1.30 7.71
N VAL A 172 -1.07 -0.40 6.96
CA VAL A 172 -2.36 -0.68 6.31
C VAL A 172 -2.13 -1.09 4.87
N GLY A 173 -2.20 -2.38 4.62
CA GLY A 173 -2.02 -3.02 3.32
C GLY A 173 -1.09 -4.21 3.33
N ASP A 174 -1.44 -5.18 2.52
CA ASP A 174 -0.71 -6.41 2.23
C ASP A 174 -1.20 -6.95 0.87
N SER A 175 -0.75 -8.13 0.48
CA SER A 175 -1.27 -8.83 -0.70
C SER A 175 -2.69 -9.37 -0.48
N ILE A 176 -3.45 -9.50 -1.55
CA ILE A 176 -4.77 -10.15 -1.57
C ILE A 176 -4.62 -11.58 -2.07
N GLY A 177 -5.27 -12.51 -1.39
CA GLY A 177 -5.26 -13.91 -1.80
C GLY A 177 -6.05 -14.82 -0.85
N PRO A 178 -6.09 -16.11 -1.19
CA PRO A 178 -5.41 -16.73 -2.34
C PRO A 178 -6.05 -16.35 -3.68
N VAL A 179 -5.21 -16.23 -4.72
CA VAL A 179 -5.63 -15.98 -6.10
C VAL A 179 -5.03 -17.03 -7.04
N MET A 180 -5.63 -17.20 -8.22
CA MET A 180 -5.12 -18.06 -9.28
C MET A 180 -5.23 -17.37 -10.64
N ARG A 181 -4.21 -17.57 -11.49
CA ARG A 181 -4.31 -17.36 -12.92
C ARG A 181 -3.88 -18.62 -13.66
N ILE A 182 -4.39 -18.78 -14.86
CA ILE A 182 -4.07 -19.91 -15.76
C ILE A 182 -3.36 -19.34 -16.98
N ASP A 183 -2.26 -19.97 -17.36
CA ASP A 183 -1.60 -19.76 -18.64
C ASP A 183 -2.45 -20.43 -19.72
N ILE A 184 -3.04 -19.64 -20.60
CA ILE A 184 -4.01 -20.12 -21.60
C ILE A 184 -3.36 -21.00 -22.67
N GLU A 185 -2.06 -20.85 -22.93
CA GLU A 185 -1.35 -21.63 -23.94
C GLU A 185 -1.01 -23.04 -23.42
N THR A 186 -0.78 -23.15 -22.11
CA THR A 186 -0.33 -24.42 -21.50
C THR A 186 -1.37 -25.08 -20.61
N GLY A 187 -2.43 -24.36 -20.22
CA GLY A 187 -3.44 -24.82 -19.25
C GLY A 187 -2.90 -24.95 -17.81
N ARG A 188 -1.69 -24.47 -17.52
CA ARG A 188 -1.03 -24.61 -16.22
C ARG A 188 -1.31 -23.44 -15.31
N PRO A 189 -1.32 -23.65 -13.96
CA PRO A 189 -1.35 -22.56 -13.01
C PRO A 189 -0.19 -21.58 -13.22
N PHE A 190 -0.48 -20.30 -13.05
CA PHE A 190 0.50 -19.23 -13.20
C PHE A 190 1.52 -19.19 -12.05
N SER A 191 1.13 -19.65 -10.85
CA SER A 191 1.97 -19.71 -9.65
C SER A 191 2.40 -21.15 -9.35
N GLY A 192 3.64 -21.32 -8.83
CA GLY A 192 4.15 -22.60 -8.33
C GLY A 192 3.72 -22.93 -6.89
N GLY A 193 2.82 -22.14 -6.29
CA GLY A 193 2.27 -22.42 -4.97
C GLY A 193 1.45 -23.70 -4.87
N ALA A 194 1.13 -24.12 -3.65
CA ALA A 194 0.24 -25.27 -3.45
C ALA A 194 -1.08 -25.02 -4.20
N GLU A 195 -1.56 -26.05 -4.90
CA GLU A 195 -2.77 -25.99 -5.74
C GLU A 195 -2.72 -24.90 -6.82
N GLY A 196 -1.53 -24.38 -7.17
CA GLY A 196 -1.37 -23.28 -8.11
C GLY A 196 -1.76 -21.90 -7.56
N LEU A 197 -1.99 -21.79 -6.26
CA LEU A 197 -2.43 -20.57 -5.59
C LEU A 197 -1.25 -19.63 -5.29
N GLY A 198 -1.54 -18.34 -5.31
CA GLY A 198 -0.61 -17.28 -4.94
C GLY A 198 -1.32 -16.10 -4.28
N TRP A 199 -0.56 -15.06 -4.02
CA TRP A 199 -1.01 -13.80 -3.43
C TRP A 199 -0.71 -12.66 -4.38
N MET A 200 -1.72 -11.84 -4.66
CA MET A 200 -1.63 -10.73 -5.59
C MET A 200 -1.20 -9.46 -4.86
N SER A 201 -0.26 -8.73 -5.45
CA SER A 201 0.20 -7.41 -5.02
C SER A 201 0.43 -6.49 -6.24
N GLY A 202 0.80 -5.23 -6.02
CA GLY A 202 1.07 -4.27 -7.09
C GLY A 202 -0.13 -3.37 -7.40
N ALA A 203 -0.08 -2.68 -8.53
CA ALA A 203 -0.95 -1.55 -8.87
C ALA A 203 -2.46 -1.83 -8.71
N ALA A 204 -2.89 -3.04 -9.02
CA ALA A 204 -4.30 -3.44 -8.89
C ALA A 204 -4.86 -3.35 -7.46
N LEU A 205 -4.01 -3.31 -6.43
CA LEU A 205 -4.45 -3.23 -5.03
C LEU A 205 -4.68 -1.81 -4.53
N LYS A 206 -4.21 -0.78 -5.24
CA LYS A 206 -4.22 0.59 -4.73
C LYS A 206 -5.59 1.07 -4.26
N PRO A 207 -6.70 0.89 -5.00
CA PRO A 207 -8.01 1.34 -4.55
C PRO A 207 -8.47 0.70 -3.22
N PHE A 208 -8.16 -0.57 -3.02
CA PHE A 208 -8.44 -1.26 -1.75
C PHE A 208 -7.59 -0.71 -0.60
N ALA A 209 -6.30 -0.47 -0.85
CA ALA A 209 -5.38 0.05 0.14
C ALA A 209 -5.75 1.49 0.56
N VAL A 210 -6.04 2.37 -0.40
CA VAL A 210 -6.51 3.75 -0.14
C VAL A 210 -7.78 3.75 0.71
N ARG A 211 -8.81 2.97 0.31
CA ARG A 211 -10.04 2.81 1.10
C ARG A 211 -9.77 2.35 2.53
N ASN A 212 -8.90 1.37 2.72
CA ASN A 212 -8.55 0.83 4.02
C ASN A 212 -7.81 1.87 4.90
N VAL A 213 -6.91 2.65 4.31
CA VAL A 213 -6.22 3.76 5.02
C VAL A 213 -7.23 4.80 5.48
N VAL A 214 -8.19 5.20 4.62
CA VAL A 214 -9.27 6.14 4.99
C VAL A 214 -10.06 5.61 6.18
N GLU A 215 -10.46 4.35 6.16
CA GLU A 215 -11.27 3.73 7.21
C GLU A 215 -10.51 3.65 8.54
N VAL A 216 -9.26 3.18 8.52
CA VAL A 216 -8.43 3.07 9.71
C VAL A 216 -8.12 4.47 10.28
N ARG A 217 -7.80 5.46 9.44
CA ARG A 217 -7.55 6.84 9.88
C ARG A 217 -8.77 7.47 10.54
N ARG A 218 -9.97 7.24 10.00
CA ARG A 218 -11.22 7.75 10.63
C ARG A 218 -11.41 7.20 12.04
N ARG A 219 -11.08 5.94 12.26
CA ARG A 219 -11.22 5.30 13.58
C ARG A 219 -10.08 5.68 14.54
N PHE A 220 -8.88 5.95 14.02
CA PHE A 220 -7.67 6.20 14.79
C PHE A 220 -6.95 7.49 14.32
N PRO A 221 -7.50 8.68 14.58
CA PRO A 221 -6.99 9.95 14.04
C PRO A 221 -5.53 10.27 14.40
N GLY A 222 -5.07 9.87 15.59
CA GLY A 222 -3.72 10.17 16.10
C GLY A 222 -2.74 9.00 16.03
N THR A 223 -3.12 7.83 15.57
CA THR A 223 -2.25 6.64 15.52
C THR A 223 -1.39 6.67 14.25
N PRO A 224 -0.08 6.39 14.34
CA PRO A 224 0.78 6.31 13.15
C PRO A 224 0.33 5.22 12.17
N ILE A 225 0.28 5.57 10.88
CA ILE A 225 -0.12 4.69 9.79
C ILE A 225 0.90 4.73 8.65
N ILE A 226 1.42 3.56 8.27
CA ILE A 226 2.11 3.35 7.00
C ILE A 226 1.07 2.83 6.01
N GLY A 227 0.72 3.62 4.98
CA GLY A 227 -0.18 3.19 3.91
C GLY A 227 0.59 2.39 2.86
N MET A 228 0.17 1.15 2.58
CA MET A 228 0.87 0.24 1.66
C MET A 228 -0.11 -0.49 0.75
N GLY A 229 0.34 -0.84 -0.44
CA GLY A 229 -0.42 -1.62 -1.43
C GLY A 229 -0.71 -0.82 -2.69
N GLY A 230 -0.12 -1.25 -3.78
CA GLY A 230 -0.27 -0.64 -5.10
C GLY A 230 0.47 0.69 -5.32
N VAL A 231 1.35 1.08 -4.40
CA VAL A 231 2.21 2.26 -4.55
C VAL A 231 3.29 1.97 -5.58
N THR A 232 3.28 2.70 -6.69
CA THR A 232 4.20 2.55 -7.83
C THR A 232 4.85 3.87 -8.26
N THR A 233 4.29 5.02 -7.86
CA THR A 233 4.75 6.37 -8.21
C THR A 233 4.72 7.30 -7.01
N SER A 234 5.28 8.51 -7.15
CA SER A 234 5.16 9.59 -6.17
C SER A 234 3.71 10.01 -5.94
N ASP A 235 2.89 10.01 -6.99
CA ASP A 235 1.48 10.37 -6.89
C ASP A 235 0.71 9.35 -6.05
N ASP A 236 1.05 8.05 -6.15
CA ASP A 236 0.47 7.03 -5.29
C ASP A 236 0.87 7.22 -3.81
N CYS A 237 2.12 7.64 -3.54
CA CYS A 237 2.55 8.01 -2.18
C CYS A 237 1.71 9.17 -1.63
N ILE A 238 1.52 10.22 -2.44
CA ILE A 238 0.73 11.40 -2.09
C ILE A 238 -0.74 11.01 -1.85
N GLU A 239 -1.31 10.16 -2.70
CA GLU A 239 -2.68 9.63 -2.54
C GLU A 239 -2.85 8.87 -1.21
N MET A 240 -1.89 8.03 -0.83
CA MET A 240 -1.89 7.36 0.48
C MET A 240 -1.87 8.37 1.64
N MET A 241 -1.07 9.42 1.54
CA MET A 241 -1.02 10.49 2.55
C MET A 241 -2.33 11.28 2.60
N MET A 242 -2.92 11.61 1.44
CA MET A 242 -4.24 12.23 1.36
C MET A 242 -5.35 11.36 1.93
N ALA A 243 -5.23 10.04 1.83
CA ALA A 243 -6.13 9.09 2.48
C ALA A 243 -5.99 9.07 4.01
N GLY A 244 -4.83 9.48 4.53
CA GLY A 244 -4.56 9.57 5.97
C GLY A 244 -3.33 8.83 6.46
N ALA A 245 -2.51 8.23 5.59
CA ALA A 245 -1.24 7.67 5.99
C ALA A 245 -0.25 8.77 6.42
N ASP A 246 0.60 8.47 7.39
CA ASP A 246 1.73 9.32 7.79
C ASP A 246 2.92 9.09 6.86
N LEU A 247 3.09 7.86 6.39
CA LEU A 247 4.17 7.40 5.53
C LEU A 247 3.61 6.47 4.45
N ALA A 248 4.31 6.35 3.33
CA ALA A 248 3.92 5.48 2.22
C ALA A 248 4.87 4.27 2.11
N GLY A 249 4.31 3.06 2.14
CA GLY A 249 5.05 1.82 1.96
C GLY A 249 5.08 1.36 0.51
N VAL A 250 6.24 1.03 -0.02
CA VAL A 250 6.45 0.48 -1.36
C VAL A 250 7.07 -0.92 -1.27
N CYS A 251 6.57 -1.86 -2.07
CA CYS A 251 7.04 -3.25 -2.04
C CYS A 251 7.19 -3.82 -3.46
N SER A 252 6.12 -4.29 -4.09
CA SER A 252 6.19 -4.95 -5.40
C SER A 252 6.78 -4.06 -6.50
N ALA A 253 6.56 -2.76 -6.47
CA ALA A 253 7.17 -1.85 -7.43
C ALA A 253 8.70 -1.82 -7.36
N LEU A 254 9.29 -2.02 -6.18
CA LEU A 254 10.75 -2.19 -6.04
C LEU A 254 11.26 -3.41 -6.79
N VAL A 255 10.48 -4.50 -6.77
CA VAL A 255 10.82 -5.75 -7.46
C VAL A 255 10.65 -5.61 -8.98
N THR A 256 9.58 -4.95 -9.43
CA THR A 256 9.24 -4.88 -10.85
C THR A 256 9.97 -3.76 -11.60
N ARG A 257 10.35 -2.69 -10.90
CA ARG A 257 10.93 -1.48 -11.50
C ARG A 257 12.33 -1.11 -10.98
N GLY A 258 12.80 -1.78 -9.91
CA GLY A 258 14.09 -1.52 -9.29
C GLY A 258 14.04 -0.52 -8.13
N ILE A 259 15.07 -0.55 -7.28
CA ILE A 259 15.10 0.23 -6.02
C ILE A 259 15.27 1.74 -6.24
N GLN A 260 15.76 2.18 -7.39
CA GLN A 260 15.95 3.60 -7.74
C GLN A 260 14.64 4.39 -7.73
N ILE A 261 13.48 3.73 -7.89
CA ILE A 261 12.16 4.41 -7.81
C ILE A 261 11.92 5.07 -6.45
N ILE A 262 12.62 4.68 -5.39
CA ILE A 262 12.50 5.32 -4.07
C ILE A 262 12.97 6.78 -4.17
N SER A 263 14.10 7.03 -4.83
CA SER A 263 14.59 8.40 -5.07
C SER A 263 13.61 9.18 -5.94
N GLU A 264 13.11 8.58 -7.02
CA GLU A 264 12.11 9.19 -7.89
C GLU A 264 10.82 9.58 -7.13
N MET A 265 10.35 8.70 -6.23
CA MET A 265 9.20 8.98 -5.37
C MET A 265 9.47 10.15 -4.42
N ASN A 266 10.64 10.19 -3.78
CA ASN A 266 11.02 11.28 -2.88
C ASN A 266 11.09 12.61 -3.61
N ASP A 267 11.70 12.64 -4.80
CA ASP A 267 11.80 13.83 -5.65
C ASP A 267 10.42 14.31 -6.11
N GLY A 268 9.54 13.38 -6.50
CA GLY A 268 8.17 13.66 -6.89
C GLY A 268 7.33 14.25 -5.76
N ILE A 269 7.43 13.68 -4.54
CA ILE A 269 6.78 14.23 -3.33
C ILE A 269 7.29 15.65 -3.06
N ALA A 270 8.61 15.87 -3.08
CA ALA A 270 9.19 17.18 -2.87
C ALA A 270 8.76 18.19 -3.94
N CYS A 271 8.67 17.76 -5.20
CA CYS A 271 8.17 18.58 -6.32
C CYS A 271 6.70 18.97 -6.11
N TYR A 272 5.86 18.00 -5.71
CA TYR A 272 4.45 18.25 -5.41
C TYR A 272 4.29 19.30 -4.30
N LEU A 273 4.98 19.16 -3.17
CA LEU A 273 4.93 20.10 -2.06
C LEU A 273 5.33 21.51 -2.49
N ARG A 274 6.44 21.65 -3.24
CA ARG A 274 6.86 22.96 -3.77
C ARG A 274 5.83 23.56 -4.72
N ARG A 275 5.28 22.79 -5.65
CA ARG A 275 4.28 23.26 -6.63
C ARG A 275 3.00 23.77 -5.97
N HIS A 276 2.62 23.18 -4.84
CA HIS A 276 1.42 23.55 -4.09
C HIS A 276 1.69 24.52 -2.92
N GLY A 277 2.94 24.98 -2.73
CA GLY A 277 3.30 25.91 -1.65
C GLY A 277 3.19 25.31 -0.25
N LEU A 278 3.31 23.98 -0.14
CA LEU A 278 3.17 23.22 1.10
C LEU A 278 4.54 23.05 1.78
N ARG A 279 4.57 23.09 3.10
CA ARG A 279 5.79 22.97 3.91
C ARG A 279 6.19 21.52 4.16
N ASP A 280 5.19 20.65 4.37
CA ASP A 280 5.38 19.24 4.63
C ASP A 280 4.11 18.40 4.31
N ILE A 281 4.26 17.09 4.33
CA ILE A 281 3.18 16.14 4.01
C ILE A 281 2.04 16.15 5.04
N GLY A 282 2.26 16.67 6.24
CA GLY A 282 1.23 16.77 7.27
C GLY A 282 0.08 17.70 6.85
N GLU A 283 0.34 18.65 5.93
CA GLU A 283 -0.69 19.57 5.43
C GLU A 283 -1.69 18.90 4.49
N ILE A 284 -1.30 17.78 3.86
CA ILE A 284 -2.19 16.98 2.98
C ILE A 284 -2.73 15.72 3.64
N ARG A 285 -2.20 15.34 4.80
CA ARG A 285 -2.57 14.11 5.47
C ARG A 285 -4.06 14.08 5.82
N GLY A 286 -4.76 13.10 5.25
CA GLY A 286 -6.18 12.89 5.50
C GLY A 286 -7.08 13.97 4.92
N VAL A 287 -6.60 14.77 3.96
CA VAL A 287 -7.38 15.86 3.35
C VAL A 287 -8.69 15.36 2.75
N VAL A 288 -8.73 14.12 2.24
CA VAL A 288 -9.93 13.49 1.66
C VAL A 288 -11.12 13.46 2.63
N HIS A 289 -10.87 13.39 3.94
CA HIS A 289 -11.95 13.32 4.94
C HIS A 289 -12.85 14.56 4.96
N ARG A 290 -12.37 15.69 4.42
CA ARG A 290 -13.16 16.93 4.28
C ARG A 290 -14.16 16.87 3.13
N TYR A 291 -13.93 15.97 2.18
CA TYR A 291 -14.69 15.85 0.93
C TYR A 291 -15.49 14.55 0.83
N LEU A 292 -15.42 13.67 1.84
CA LEU A 292 -16.21 12.45 1.83
C LEU A 292 -17.70 12.80 1.86
N PRO A 293 -18.49 12.35 0.88
CA PRO A 293 -19.92 12.61 0.89
C PRO A 293 -20.57 11.91 2.09
N PRO A 294 -21.61 12.50 2.70
CA PRO A 294 -22.46 11.76 3.63
C PRO A 294 -23.03 10.53 2.94
N ALA A 295 -23.33 9.47 3.70
CA ALA A 295 -24.09 8.34 3.17
C ALA A 295 -25.44 8.87 2.63
N ASP A 296 -25.90 8.32 1.51
CA ASP A 296 -27.20 8.62 0.90
C ASP A 296 -27.38 10.07 0.39
N THR A 297 -26.35 10.65 -0.21
CA THR A 297 -26.52 11.93 -0.95
C THR A 297 -27.03 11.66 -2.36
N ASP A 298 -28.28 12.04 -2.60
CA ASP A 298 -28.84 12.19 -3.95
C ASP A 298 -28.41 13.55 -4.50
N ARG A 299 -27.28 13.59 -5.22
CA ARG A 299 -26.81 14.79 -5.91
C ARG A 299 -26.99 14.60 -7.42
N GLY A 300 -27.86 15.39 -8.00
CA GLY A 300 -27.89 15.53 -9.45
C GLY A 300 -26.53 16.02 -9.96
N MET A 301 -26.03 15.43 -11.03
CA MET A 301 -24.80 15.90 -11.68
C MET A 301 -25.15 16.83 -12.82
N HIS A 302 -24.53 18.01 -12.85
CA HIS A 302 -24.62 18.96 -13.96
C HIS A 302 -23.30 18.92 -14.75
N VAL A 303 -23.37 18.43 -15.98
CA VAL A 303 -22.21 18.36 -16.88
C VAL A 303 -22.22 19.57 -17.80
N ARG A 304 -21.10 20.31 -17.80
CA ARG A 304 -20.83 21.37 -18.77
C ARG A 304 -19.91 20.88 -19.87
N ILE A 305 -20.04 21.48 -21.04
CA ILE A 305 -19.26 21.16 -22.23
C ILE A 305 -18.47 22.40 -22.65
N ASP A 306 -17.15 22.29 -22.59
CA ASP A 306 -16.25 23.30 -23.16
C ASP A 306 -16.15 23.07 -24.68
N GLY A 307 -16.82 23.90 -25.44
CA GLY A 307 -16.89 23.81 -26.89
C GLY A 307 -15.55 24.06 -27.59
N GLU A 308 -14.63 24.82 -26.95
CA GLU A 308 -13.29 25.10 -27.52
C GLU A 308 -12.36 23.89 -27.38
N ARG A 309 -12.46 23.18 -26.28
CA ARG A 309 -11.68 21.96 -26.01
C ARG A 309 -12.26 20.72 -26.68
N CYS A 310 -13.50 20.78 -27.13
CA CYS A 310 -14.18 19.62 -27.73
C CYS A 310 -13.65 19.29 -29.12
N THR A 311 -13.01 18.12 -29.25
CA THR A 311 -12.49 17.60 -30.54
C THR A 311 -13.53 16.93 -31.41
N ARG A 312 -14.79 16.82 -30.97
CA ARG A 312 -15.92 16.17 -31.66
C ARG A 312 -15.67 14.69 -31.99
N CYS A 313 -14.96 13.97 -31.12
CA CYS A 313 -14.60 12.55 -31.32
C CYS A 313 -15.73 11.56 -30.93
N ASP A 314 -16.86 12.04 -30.40
CA ASP A 314 -18.05 11.29 -29.99
C ASP A 314 -17.80 10.23 -28.90
N GLN A 315 -16.64 10.23 -28.23
CA GLN A 315 -16.32 9.26 -27.17
C GLN A 315 -17.30 9.37 -25.97
N CYS A 316 -17.63 10.60 -25.55
CA CYS A 316 -18.58 10.87 -24.48
C CYS A 316 -20.00 10.38 -24.83
N VAL A 317 -20.42 10.52 -26.08
CA VAL A 317 -21.72 10.02 -26.58
C VAL A 317 -21.76 8.50 -26.50
N ARG A 318 -20.72 7.83 -27.03
CA ARG A 318 -20.61 6.35 -26.98
C ARG A 318 -20.49 5.79 -25.57
N SER A 319 -19.95 6.57 -24.64
CA SER A 319 -19.83 6.15 -23.23
C SER A 319 -21.08 6.41 -22.41
N CYS A 320 -22.02 7.22 -22.91
CA CYS A 320 -23.23 7.56 -22.17
C CYS A 320 -24.33 6.51 -22.38
N VAL A 321 -24.38 5.53 -21.47
CA VAL A 321 -25.40 4.45 -21.52
C VAL A 321 -26.83 4.94 -21.34
N TYR A 322 -27.00 6.13 -20.77
CA TYR A 322 -28.34 6.75 -20.56
C TYR A 322 -28.75 7.66 -21.73
N GLY A 323 -27.88 7.88 -22.71
CA GLY A 323 -28.12 8.75 -23.84
C GLY A 323 -28.33 10.22 -23.48
N ALA A 324 -27.78 10.66 -22.32
CA ALA A 324 -27.86 12.05 -21.86
C ALA A 324 -26.93 12.99 -22.63
N ILE A 325 -25.93 12.46 -23.37
CA ILE A 325 -25.10 13.23 -24.28
C ILE A 325 -25.37 12.79 -25.70
N SER A 326 -25.68 13.73 -26.57
CA SER A 326 -25.95 13.51 -27.98
C SER A 326 -25.26 14.55 -28.84
N VAL A 327 -25.15 14.27 -30.14
CA VAL A 327 -24.67 15.23 -31.14
C VAL A 327 -25.87 15.82 -31.83
N ASP A 328 -25.97 17.12 -31.87
CA ASP A 328 -26.98 17.82 -32.66
C ASP A 328 -26.68 17.56 -34.15
N PRO A 329 -27.65 17.03 -34.93
CA PRO A 329 -27.45 16.65 -36.33
C PRO A 329 -27.07 17.83 -37.25
N GLN A 330 -27.55 19.01 -36.94
CA GLN A 330 -27.35 20.20 -37.77
C GLN A 330 -26.09 20.97 -37.43
N SER A 331 -25.90 21.31 -36.15
CA SER A 331 -24.77 22.08 -35.68
C SER A 331 -23.52 21.25 -35.41
N ARG A 332 -23.63 19.94 -35.29
CA ARG A 332 -22.58 19.01 -34.88
C ARG A 332 -22.01 19.32 -33.48
N LEU A 333 -22.76 20.06 -32.67
CA LEU A 333 -22.41 20.36 -31.30
C LEU A 333 -22.94 19.29 -30.35
N LEU A 334 -22.24 19.07 -29.26
CA LEU A 334 -22.74 18.21 -28.19
C LEU A 334 -23.90 18.89 -27.45
N ARG A 335 -24.90 18.10 -27.11
CA ARG A 335 -26.03 18.49 -26.26
C ARG A 335 -26.01 17.59 -25.03
N PHE A 336 -26.29 18.19 -23.86
CA PHE A 336 -26.48 17.49 -22.59
C PHE A 336 -27.94 17.61 -22.17
N ASP A 337 -28.51 16.48 -21.83
CA ASP A 337 -29.90 16.35 -21.32
C ASP A 337 -29.80 15.94 -19.82
N PRO A 338 -30.07 16.88 -18.90
CA PRO A 338 -29.99 16.62 -17.47
C PRO A 338 -31.07 15.62 -16.99
N ASP A 339 -32.25 15.57 -17.64
CA ASP A 339 -33.34 14.67 -17.23
C ASP A 339 -33.01 13.20 -17.52
N ARG A 340 -32.13 12.94 -18.45
CA ARG A 340 -31.63 11.59 -18.78
C ARG A 340 -30.34 11.23 -18.05
N CYS A 341 -29.69 12.18 -17.40
CA CYS A 341 -28.42 11.94 -16.74
C CYS A 341 -28.61 11.27 -15.38
N SER A 342 -27.97 10.09 -15.19
CA SER A 342 -27.98 9.40 -13.90
C SER A 342 -26.84 9.80 -12.97
N GLY A 343 -25.98 10.74 -13.36
CA GLY A 343 -24.84 11.15 -12.54
C GLY A 343 -23.66 10.17 -12.48
N CYS A 344 -23.53 9.22 -13.42
CA CYS A 344 -22.52 8.17 -13.36
C CYS A 344 -21.06 8.62 -13.55
N GLY A 345 -20.81 9.85 -14.03
CA GLY A 345 -19.47 10.44 -14.21
C GLY A 345 -18.61 9.85 -15.35
N MET A 346 -19.07 8.82 -16.07
CA MET A 346 -18.26 8.14 -17.08
C MET A 346 -17.79 9.08 -18.20
N CYS A 347 -18.61 10.04 -18.60
CA CYS A 347 -18.25 11.00 -19.64
C CYS A 347 -17.09 11.92 -19.21
N LEU A 348 -17.05 12.33 -17.93
CA LEU A 348 -15.97 13.18 -17.38
C LEU A 348 -14.61 12.46 -17.42
N ASN A 349 -14.60 11.15 -17.20
CA ASN A 349 -13.37 10.34 -17.25
C ASN A 349 -12.89 10.06 -18.70
N ARG A 350 -13.69 10.41 -19.72
CA ARG A 350 -13.38 10.16 -21.13
C ARG A 350 -13.00 11.41 -21.92
N CYS A 351 -13.22 12.59 -21.35
CA CYS A 351 -13.07 13.82 -22.11
C CYS A 351 -12.78 15.02 -21.22
N ASP A 352 -11.64 15.65 -21.43
CA ASP A 352 -11.22 16.85 -20.71
C ASP A 352 -12.03 18.12 -21.08
N ALA A 353 -12.89 18.03 -22.11
CA ALA A 353 -13.82 19.09 -22.49
C ALA A 353 -15.13 19.03 -21.70
N LEU A 354 -15.33 18.01 -20.87
CA LEU A 354 -16.48 17.87 -19.97
C LEU A 354 -16.05 18.09 -18.52
N TYR A 355 -16.83 18.84 -17.79
CA TYR A 355 -16.57 19.11 -16.36
C TYR A 355 -17.88 19.23 -15.59
N GLU A 356 -17.79 18.99 -14.29
CA GLU A 356 -18.89 19.14 -13.34
C GLU A 356 -18.98 20.60 -12.90
N GLU A 357 -20.20 21.10 -12.79
CA GLU A 357 -20.48 22.46 -12.30
C GLU A 357 -20.62 22.48 -10.79
#